data_359feeb505da616841689496bcc4de9c
#
_entry.id   359feeb505da616841689496bcc4de9c
#
_cell.length_a   1.000
_cell.length_b   1.000
_cell.length_c   1.000
_cell.angle_alpha   90.00
_cell.angle_beta   90.00
_cell.angle_gamma   90.00
#
_symmetry.space_group_name_H-M   'P 1'
#
loop_
_entity.id
_entity.type
_entity.pdbx_description
1 polymer ?
#
loop_
_entity_poly.entity_id
_entity_poly.type
_entity_poly.pdbx_seq_one_letter_code
_entity_poly.pdbx_strand_id
1 'polypeptide(L)'
;LGLYSLVRPVVTFCIPIIILIASLSLFISPWAVQKAEEYKSGLKNRDEIATITPGTFKESKSSNKLFYVEGFNSIGNSVKNIFIQSEQNGKLGVIVSTEGKRIIDSKGNDYIVLKNGKRYEGMKNTKEFSRTTFDEYGILIEKDVPKMINVGASAGIIEATPTLALILNQQKNNKKQYLAELMWRISLPLSTLLLIFLAIPLSFINPRTGRSFNIMIAVFIFVIYNNFLGIFQSLISVGKIPLWLGFFPIHIIVALTGIYLLYRRSLNLPLFPARFIKIK
;
A
#
# COMPACT_ATOMS: atom_id res chain seq x y z
N LEU A 1 32.99 -19.00 30.86
CA LEU A 1 31.55 -18.88 30.54
C LEU A 1 31.36 -19.26 29.07
N GLY A 2 30.62 -20.33 28.81
CA GLY A 2 30.39 -20.80 27.44
C GLY A 2 29.50 -19.82 26.64
N LEU A 3 29.60 -19.81 25.29
CA LEU A 3 28.78 -18.96 24.39
C LEU A 3 27.28 -19.15 24.62
N TYR A 4 26.88 -20.35 25.02
CA TYR A 4 25.49 -20.65 25.35
C TYR A 4 24.95 -19.84 26.55
N SER A 5 25.80 -19.49 27.52
CA SER A 5 25.37 -18.70 28.66
C SER A 5 25.08 -17.24 28.32
N LEU A 6 25.57 -16.74 27.17
CA LEU A 6 25.28 -15.40 26.68
C LEU A 6 23.93 -15.29 25.93
N VAL A 7 23.41 -16.41 25.44
CA VAL A 7 22.12 -16.41 24.71
C VAL A 7 20.98 -15.88 25.59
N ARG A 8 20.90 -16.39 26.83
CA ARG A 8 19.83 -16.00 27.76
C ARG A 8 19.82 -14.51 28.10
N PRO A 9 20.94 -13.90 28.59
CA PRO A 9 20.93 -12.48 28.91
C PRO A 9 20.71 -11.58 27.68
N VAL A 10 21.27 -11.93 26.51
CA VAL A 10 21.09 -11.15 25.29
C VAL A 10 19.61 -11.17 24.83
N VAL A 11 18.99 -12.36 24.78
CA VAL A 11 17.57 -12.47 24.41
C VAL A 11 16.70 -11.74 25.43
N THR A 12 16.95 -11.88 26.73
CA THR A 12 16.17 -11.19 27.76
C THR A 12 16.27 -9.67 27.63
N PHE A 13 17.46 -9.14 27.36
CA PHE A 13 17.67 -7.71 27.14
C PHE A 13 16.96 -7.21 25.88
N CYS A 14 16.82 -8.03 24.86
CA CYS A 14 16.17 -7.67 23.59
C CYS A 14 14.65 -7.88 23.60
N ILE A 15 14.06 -8.54 24.62
CA ILE A 15 12.59 -8.71 24.72
C ILE A 15 11.82 -7.39 24.56
N PRO A 16 12.19 -6.27 25.21
CA PRO A 16 11.48 -5.00 25.02
C PRO A 16 11.48 -4.53 23.56
N ILE A 17 12.60 -4.75 22.85
CA ILE A 17 12.73 -4.37 21.43
C ILE A 17 11.82 -5.26 20.56
N ILE A 18 11.78 -6.57 20.85
CA ILE A 18 10.90 -7.51 20.12
C ILE A 18 9.43 -7.16 20.34
N ILE A 19 9.03 -6.82 21.57
CA ILE A 19 7.67 -6.38 21.89
C ILE A 19 7.34 -5.07 21.19
N LEU A 20 8.27 -4.12 21.14
CA LEU A 20 8.11 -2.87 20.43
C LEU A 20 7.84 -3.12 18.92
N ILE A 21 8.68 -3.95 18.28
CA ILE A 21 8.54 -4.30 16.87
C ILE A 21 7.24 -5.05 16.61
N ALA A 22 6.85 -5.97 17.48
CA ALA A 22 5.57 -6.66 17.40
C ALA A 22 4.38 -5.67 17.50
N SER A 23 4.44 -4.74 18.44
CA SER A 23 3.40 -3.70 18.59
C SER A 23 3.32 -2.78 17.36
N LEU A 24 4.48 -2.36 16.83
CA LEU A 24 4.55 -1.57 15.60
C LEU A 24 3.95 -2.33 14.42
N SER A 25 4.32 -3.58 14.23
CA SER A 25 3.89 -4.38 13.08
C SER A 25 2.41 -4.76 13.14
N LEU A 26 1.92 -5.18 14.32
CA LEU A 26 0.56 -5.74 14.46
C LEU A 26 -0.52 -4.69 14.68
N PHE A 27 -0.19 -3.54 15.29
CA PHE A 27 -1.18 -2.53 15.70
C PHE A 27 -0.92 -1.17 15.08
N ILE A 28 0.29 -0.63 15.23
CA ILE A 28 0.58 0.75 14.86
C ILE A 28 0.65 0.91 13.33
N SER A 29 1.30 -0.01 12.63
CA SER A 29 1.42 0.04 11.16
C SER A 29 0.06 0.04 10.45
N PRO A 30 -0.88 -0.91 10.71
CA PRO A 30 -2.19 -0.88 10.07
C PRO A 30 -2.99 0.39 10.43
N TRP A 31 -2.92 0.86 11.66
CA TRP A 31 -3.58 2.11 12.07
C TRP A 31 -3.02 3.32 11.32
N ALA A 32 -1.69 3.42 11.21
CA ALA A 32 -1.04 4.52 10.51
C ALA A 32 -1.37 4.53 9.00
N VAL A 33 -1.37 3.35 8.36
CA VAL A 33 -1.76 3.21 6.94
C VAL A 33 -3.22 3.57 6.75
N GLN A 34 -4.12 3.12 7.64
CA GLN A 34 -5.53 3.49 7.60
C GLN A 34 -5.71 5.02 7.66
N LYS A 35 -5.03 5.69 8.60
CA LYS A 35 -5.10 7.15 8.72
C LYS A 35 -4.53 7.87 7.51
N ALA A 36 -3.45 7.35 6.94
CA ALA A 36 -2.88 7.89 5.70
C ALA A 36 -3.85 7.79 4.52
N GLU A 37 -4.56 6.65 4.38
CA GLU A 37 -5.56 6.48 3.32
C GLU A 37 -6.82 7.34 3.54
N GLU A 38 -7.29 7.48 4.79
CA GLU A 38 -8.37 8.41 5.15
C GLU A 38 -7.99 9.86 4.77
N TYR A 39 -6.77 10.27 5.08
CA TYR A 39 -6.27 11.62 4.74
C TYR A 39 -6.14 11.81 3.22
N LYS A 40 -5.56 10.86 2.50
CA LYS A 40 -5.45 10.88 1.04
C LYS A 40 -6.81 10.95 0.35
N SER A 41 -7.77 10.17 0.82
CA SER A 41 -9.14 10.19 0.30
C SER A 41 -9.83 11.53 0.57
N GLY A 42 -9.61 12.10 1.76
CA GLY A 42 -10.10 13.43 2.10
C GLY A 42 -9.51 14.54 1.23
N LEU A 43 -8.22 14.47 0.89
CA LEU A 43 -7.58 15.40 -0.03
C LEU A 43 -8.11 15.24 -1.46
N LYS A 44 -8.22 14.00 -1.98
CA LYS A 44 -8.80 13.77 -3.31
C LYS A 44 -10.20 14.34 -3.43
N ASN A 45 -11.04 14.10 -2.42
CA ASN A 45 -12.39 14.65 -2.41
C ASN A 45 -12.41 16.20 -2.30
N ARG A 46 -11.41 16.82 -1.68
CA ARG A 46 -11.27 18.28 -1.62
C ARG A 46 -10.75 18.85 -2.94
N ASP A 47 -9.78 18.21 -3.57
CA ASP A 47 -9.15 18.70 -4.80
C ASP A 47 -10.09 18.67 -6.01
N GLU A 48 -11.03 17.73 -6.09
CA GLU A 48 -11.98 17.67 -7.19
C GLU A 48 -13.10 18.71 -7.06
N ILE A 49 -13.47 19.11 -5.86
CA ILE A 49 -14.61 20.01 -5.62
C ILE A 49 -14.18 21.41 -5.16
N ALA A 50 -13.12 21.52 -4.35
CA ALA A 50 -12.65 22.81 -3.83
C ALA A 50 -11.81 23.60 -4.83
N THR A 51 -11.48 23.05 -5.98
CA THR A 51 -10.63 23.70 -6.97
C THR A 51 -11.40 24.18 -8.21
N ILE A 52 -12.73 24.21 -8.20
CA ILE A 52 -13.47 25.01 -9.18
C ILE A 52 -13.39 26.47 -8.72
N THR A 53 -12.30 27.12 -9.11
CA THR A 53 -12.20 28.58 -8.94
C THR A 53 -13.21 29.22 -9.89
N PRO A 54 -14.18 30.02 -9.39
CA PRO A 54 -15.12 30.69 -10.26
C PRO A 54 -14.40 31.50 -11.33
N GLY A 55 -14.90 31.47 -12.55
CA GLY A 55 -14.32 32.22 -13.67
C GLY A 55 -13.13 31.54 -14.36
N THR A 56 -12.77 30.30 -14.00
CA THR A 56 -11.66 29.58 -14.64
C THR A 56 -12.11 28.27 -15.28
N PHE A 57 -11.50 27.93 -16.44
CA PHE A 57 -11.67 26.61 -17.05
C PHE A 57 -10.80 25.58 -16.35
N LYS A 58 -11.39 24.46 -16.02
CA LYS A 58 -10.68 23.33 -15.41
C LYS A 58 -10.89 22.05 -16.18
N GLU A 59 -9.80 21.39 -16.53
CA GLU A 59 -9.79 20.09 -17.18
C GLU A 59 -9.76 18.98 -16.12
N SER A 60 -10.70 18.02 -16.21
CA SER A 60 -10.67 16.80 -15.41
C SER A 60 -9.63 15.86 -16.00
N LYS A 61 -8.60 15.52 -15.24
CA LYS A 61 -7.51 14.61 -15.67
C LYS A 61 -8.00 13.19 -15.99
N SER A 62 -9.14 12.79 -15.44
CA SER A 62 -9.65 11.42 -15.52
C SER A 62 -10.69 11.17 -16.60
N SER A 63 -11.44 12.20 -17.02
CA SER A 63 -12.63 12.01 -17.86
C SER A 63 -12.64 12.81 -19.16
N ASN A 64 -11.52 13.44 -19.54
CA ASN A 64 -11.43 14.30 -20.75
C ASN A 64 -12.58 15.33 -20.84
N LYS A 65 -12.98 15.88 -19.68
CA LYS A 65 -14.06 16.86 -19.53
C LYS A 65 -13.47 18.20 -19.11
N LEU A 66 -13.93 19.26 -19.75
CA LEU A 66 -13.59 20.64 -19.40
C LEU A 66 -14.78 21.27 -18.68
N PHE A 67 -14.56 21.80 -17.49
CA PHE A 67 -15.56 22.46 -16.67
C PHE A 67 -15.27 23.94 -16.55
N TYR A 68 -16.32 24.75 -16.61
CA TYR A 68 -16.29 26.17 -16.26
C TYR A 68 -17.52 26.51 -15.43
N VAL A 69 -17.33 27.27 -14.38
CA VAL A 69 -18.37 27.77 -13.49
C VAL A 69 -18.11 29.24 -13.25
N GLU A 70 -19.12 30.10 -13.45
CA GLU A 70 -18.96 31.54 -13.29
C GLU A 70 -18.94 31.95 -11.81
N GLY A 71 -19.79 31.34 -10.97
CA GLY A 71 -19.87 31.68 -9.56
C GLY A 71 -20.64 30.68 -8.70
N PHE A 72 -20.49 30.87 -7.39
CA PHE A 72 -21.28 30.14 -6.39
C PHE A 72 -22.38 31.04 -5.83
N ASN A 73 -23.53 30.46 -5.51
CA ASN A 73 -24.57 31.18 -4.82
C ASN A 73 -24.23 31.32 -3.34
N SER A 74 -24.73 32.38 -2.68
CA SER A 74 -24.39 32.81 -1.33
C SER A 74 -24.54 31.74 -0.22
N ILE A 75 -25.18 30.60 -0.51
CA ILE A 75 -25.40 29.48 0.43
C ILE A 75 -24.51 28.27 0.09
N GLY A 76 -23.59 28.39 -0.90
CA GLY A 76 -22.56 27.36 -1.17
C GLY A 76 -23.00 26.04 -1.82
N ASN A 77 -24.32 25.84 -2.08
CA ASN A 77 -24.85 24.58 -2.59
C ASN A 77 -25.29 24.61 -4.06
N SER A 78 -25.26 25.76 -4.72
CA SER A 78 -25.61 25.90 -6.15
C SER A 78 -24.58 26.75 -6.88
N VAL A 79 -24.37 26.44 -8.13
CA VAL A 79 -23.43 27.10 -9.03
C VAL A 79 -24.21 27.77 -10.17
N LYS A 80 -23.73 28.91 -10.66
CA LYS A 80 -24.33 29.69 -11.74
C LYS A 80 -23.48 29.58 -12.98
N ASN A 81 -24.16 29.60 -14.12
CA ASN A 81 -23.59 29.62 -15.48
C ASN A 81 -22.49 28.56 -15.67
N ILE A 82 -22.94 27.33 -15.85
CA ILE A 82 -22.07 26.16 -15.97
C ILE A 82 -21.89 25.85 -17.45
N PHE A 83 -20.64 25.64 -17.84
CA PHE A 83 -20.25 25.10 -19.12
C PHE A 83 -19.46 23.81 -18.90
N ILE A 84 -19.88 22.74 -19.59
CA ILE A 84 -19.22 21.44 -19.54
C ILE A 84 -19.00 20.99 -20.98
N GLN A 85 -17.76 20.72 -21.33
CA GLN A 85 -17.39 20.08 -22.60
C GLN A 85 -16.86 18.68 -22.29
N SER A 86 -17.31 17.70 -23.05
CA SER A 86 -16.86 16.31 -22.96
C SER A 86 -16.66 15.72 -24.35
N GLU A 87 -15.63 14.91 -24.52
CA GLU A 87 -15.42 14.14 -25.74
C GLU A 87 -15.55 12.65 -25.41
N GLN A 88 -16.54 11.97 -25.97
CA GLN A 88 -16.77 10.54 -25.79
C GLN A 88 -17.03 9.89 -27.16
N ASN A 89 -16.27 8.82 -27.45
CA ASN A 89 -16.41 8.05 -28.69
C ASN A 89 -16.31 8.88 -29.97
N GLY A 90 -15.43 9.91 -29.97
CA GLY A 90 -15.30 10.82 -31.14
C GLY A 90 -16.42 11.84 -31.31
N LYS A 91 -17.37 11.90 -30.37
CA LYS A 91 -18.43 12.90 -30.33
C LYS A 91 -18.09 13.99 -29.32
N LEU A 92 -18.17 15.23 -29.74
CA LEU A 92 -18.02 16.38 -28.87
C LEU A 92 -19.39 16.73 -28.28
N GLY A 93 -19.52 16.72 -26.98
CA GLY A 93 -20.68 17.15 -26.22
C GLY A 93 -20.37 18.45 -25.48
N VAL A 94 -21.24 19.46 -25.65
CA VAL A 94 -21.17 20.72 -24.89
C VAL A 94 -22.49 20.92 -24.17
N ILE A 95 -22.44 21.15 -22.86
CA ILE A 95 -23.61 21.42 -22.03
C ILE A 95 -23.45 22.80 -21.42
N VAL A 96 -24.48 23.61 -21.55
CA VAL A 96 -24.58 24.95 -20.96
C VAL A 96 -25.85 25.01 -20.12
N SER A 97 -25.71 25.45 -18.86
CA SER A 97 -26.83 25.54 -17.92
C SER A 97 -26.70 26.80 -17.08
N THR A 98 -27.83 27.40 -16.73
CA THR A 98 -27.90 28.60 -15.89
C THR A 98 -27.65 28.30 -14.43
N GLU A 99 -28.06 27.12 -13.97
CA GLU A 99 -27.90 26.71 -12.57
C GLU A 99 -27.52 25.24 -12.47
N GLY A 100 -26.73 24.89 -11.44
CA GLY A 100 -26.44 23.53 -11.08
C GLY A 100 -26.43 23.34 -9.58
N LYS A 101 -26.89 22.18 -9.12
CA LYS A 101 -26.89 21.80 -7.71
C LYS A 101 -26.25 20.43 -7.56
N ARG A 102 -25.36 20.32 -6.59
CA ARG A 102 -24.79 19.02 -6.21
C ARG A 102 -25.78 18.26 -5.33
N ILE A 103 -26.05 17.01 -5.69
CA ILE A 103 -26.93 16.12 -4.94
C ILE A 103 -26.18 14.80 -4.73
N ILE A 104 -26.19 14.29 -3.50
CA ILE A 104 -25.68 12.96 -3.16
C ILE A 104 -26.89 12.04 -3.00
N ASP A 105 -26.95 10.99 -3.81
CA ASP A 105 -28.01 9.99 -3.75
C ASP A 105 -27.86 9.11 -2.48
N SER A 106 -28.95 8.49 -2.04
CA SER A 106 -29.00 7.53 -0.93
C SER A 106 -28.00 6.37 -1.05
N LYS A 107 -27.52 6.08 -2.27
CA LYS A 107 -26.45 5.10 -2.58
C LYS A 107 -25.04 5.70 -2.51
N GLY A 108 -24.88 6.97 -2.11
CA GLY A 108 -23.59 7.64 -2.03
C GLY A 108 -23.01 8.09 -3.38
N ASN A 109 -23.80 8.07 -4.46
CA ASN A 109 -23.36 8.60 -5.76
C ASN A 109 -23.53 10.12 -5.78
N ASP A 110 -22.53 10.81 -6.33
CA ASP A 110 -22.51 12.26 -6.50
C ASP A 110 -23.04 12.64 -7.88
N TYR A 111 -24.06 13.50 -7.93
CA TYR A 111 -24.62 14.05 -9.15
C TYR A 111 -24.54 15.56 -9.13
N ILE A 112 -24.26 16.17 -10.28
CA ILE A 112 -24.58 17.57 -10.53
C ILE A 112 -25.89 17.58 -11.33
N VAL A 113 -26.93 18.10 -10.72
CA VAL A 113 -28.20 18.33 -11.40
C VAL A 113 -28.16 19.76 -11.97
N LEU A 114 -28.14 19.84 -13.30
CA LEU A 114 -28.15 21.06 -14.06
C LEU A 114 -29.61 21.47 -14.37
N LYS A 115 -29.92 22.75 -14.23
CA LYS A 115 -31.27 23.29 -14.49
C LYS A 115 -31.25 24.29 -15.65
N ASN A 116 -32.32 24.25 -16.43
CA ASN A 116 -32.56 25.19 -17.55
C ASN A 116 -31.36 25.28 -18.50
N GLY A 117 -31.08 24.19 -19.22
CA GLY A 117 -29.88 24.11 -20.04
C GLY A 117 -30.09 23.62 -21.44
N LYS A 118 -29.02 23.66 -22.21
CA LYS A 118 -28.93 23.16 -23.56
C LYS A 118 -27.72 22.25 -23.71
N ARG A 119 -27.94 21.11 -24.38
CA ARG A 119 -26.86 20.16 -24.73
C ARG A 119 -26.71 20.19 -26.25
N TYR A 120 -25.49 20.38 -26.70
CA TYR A 120 -25.09 20.30 -28.11
C TYR A 120 -24.23 19.06 -28.26
N GLU A 121 -24.53 18.23 -29.24
CA GLU A 121 -23.76 17.00 -29.49
C GLU A 121 -23.53 16.83 -31.00
N GLY A 122 -22.29 16.62 -31.41
CA GLY A 122 -21.91 16.45 -32.80
C GLY A 122 -20.64 15.67 -32.99
N MET A 123 -20.43 15.12 -34.17
CA MET A 123 -19.15 14.49 -34.51
C MET A 123 -18.08 15.53 -34.78
N LYS A 124 -16.89 15.29 -34.32
CA LYS A 124 -15.70 16.09 -34.64
C LYS A 124 -15.50 16.13 -36.16
N ASN A 125 -15.40 17.34 -36.71
CA ASN A 125 -15.28 17.60 -38.17
C ASN A 125 -16.53 17.44 -39.03
N THR A 126 -17.72 17.33 -38.48
CA THR A 126 -18.98 17.42 -39.20
C THR A 126 -19.71 18.69 -38.85
N LYS A 127 -20.54 19.21 -39.82
CA LYS A 127 -21.39 20.40 -39.59
C LYS A 127 -22.72 20.03 -38.90
N GLU A 128 -22.95 18.76 -38.59
CA GLU A 128 -24.20 18.29 -38.01
C GLU A 128 -24.09 18.27 -36.49
N PHE A 129 -24.87 19.15 -35.85
CA PHE A 129 -25.02 19.20 -34.40
C PHE A 129 -26.48 18.97 -34.01
N SER A 130 -26.70 18.07 -33.08
CA SER A 130 -27.98 17.92 -32.39
C SER A 130 -28.02 18.86 -31.20
N ARG A 131 -29.14 19.60 -31.06
CA ARG A 131 -29.40 20.47 -29.92
C ARG A 131 -30.56 19.92 -29.11
N THR A 132 -30.33 19.60 -27.85
CA THR A 132 -31.36 19.17 -26.89
C THR A 132 -31.51 20.25 -25.82
N THR A 133 -32.73 20.70 -25.55
CA THR A 133 -33.02 21.58 -24.40
C THR A 133 -33.59 20.74 -23.29
N PHE A 134 -33.17 21.00 -22.05
CA PHE A 134 -33.63 20.27 -20.86
C PHE A 134 -33.96 21.23 -19.72
N ASP A 135 -34.95 20.88 -18.93
CA ASP A 135 -35.28 21.57 -17.69
C ASP A 135 -34.40 21.09 -16.53
N GLU A 136 -34.18 19.78 -16.45
CA GLU A 136 -33.22 19.16 -15.51
C GLU A 136 -32.39 18.09 -16.22
N TYR A 137 -31.08 18.08 -15.94
CA TYR A 137 -30.14 17.10 -16.47
C TYR A 137 -29.14 16.69 -15.41
N GLY A 138 -29.14 15.40 -15.01
CA GLY A 138 -28.23 14.85 -14.03
C GLY A 138 -26.94 14.34 -14.68
N ILE A 139 -25.81 14.87 -14.24
CA ILE A 139 -24.50 14.35 -14.61
C ILE A 139 -23.93 13.63 -13.40
N LEU A 140 -23.67 12.34 -13.56
CA LEU A 140 -22.93 11.57 -12.56
C LEU A 140 -21.50 12.13 -12.51
N ILE A 141 -21.11 12.66 -11.35
CA ILE A 141 -19.70 12.85 -11.06
C ILE A 141 -19.21 11.42 -10.78
N GLU A 142 -18.64 10.79 -11.80
CA GLU A 142 -17.89 9.59 -11.54
C GLU A 142 -16.89 9.95 -10.45
N LYS A 143 -17.16 9.50 -9.21
CA LYS A 143 -16.03 9.27 -8.33
C LYS A 143 -15.15 8.37 -9.18
N ASP A 144 -13.98 8.86 -9.54
CA ASP A 144 -12.90 7.97 -9.89
C ASP A 144 -12.67 7.06 -8.67
N VAL A 145 -13.60 6.14 -8.47
CA VAL A 145 -13.24 4.86 -7.93
C VAL A 145 -12.36 4.31 -9.04
N PRO A 146 -11.04 4.38 -8.90
CA PRO A 146 -10.21 3.74 -9.88
C PRO A 146 -10.82 2.33 -9.94
N LYS A 147 -11.31 1.90 -11.10
CA LYS A 147 -11.28 0.48 -11.46
C LYS A 147 -9.80 0.13 -11.53
N MET A 148 -9.18 0.25 -10.39
CA MET A 148 -7.90 -0.34 -10.16
C MET A 148 -8.16 -1.84 -10.00
N ILE A 149 -8.12 -2.53 -11.12
CA ILE A 149 -7.27 -3.71 -11.20
C ILE A 149 -5.82 -3.18 -11.02
N ASN A 150 -5.59 -2.48 -9.97
CA ASN A 150 -4.30 -2.10 -9.47
C ASN A 150 -4.10 -3.02 -8.27
N VAL A 151 -3.35 -4.08 -8.50
CA VAL A 151 -2.78 -4.93 -7.44
C VAL A 151 -2.24 -4.07 -6.29
N GLY A 152 -1.77 -2.84 -6.56
CA GLY A 152 -1.30 -1.89 -5.57
C GLY A 152 -2.36 -1.18 -4.72
N ALA A 153 -3.57 -0.89 -5.25
CA ALA A 153 -4.61 -0.23 -4.44
C ALA A 153 -5.34 -1.20 -3.53
N SER A 154 -5.50 -2.45 -3.99
CA SER A 154 -5.97 -3.53 -3.10
C SER A 154 -4.96 -3.81 -1.99
N ALA A 155 -3.66 -3.68 -2.26
CA ALA A 155 -2.61 -3.83 -1.26
C ALA A 155 -2.72 -2.77 -0.15
N GLY A 156 -2.87 -1.48 -0.48
CA GLY A 156 -3.02 -0.41 0.51
C GLY A 156 -4.25 -0.59 1.43
N ILE A 157 -5.38 -1.07 0.88
CA ILE A 157 -6.58 -1.38 1.67
C ILE A 157 -6.32 -2.56 2.63
N ILE A 158 -5.57 -3.57 2.20
CA ILE A 158 -5.27 -4.75 3.02
C ILE A 158 -4.26 -4.39 4.10
N GLU A 159 -3.24 -3.61 3.79
CA GLU A 159 -2.27 -3.11 4.77
C GLU A 159 -2.93 -2.22 5.84
N ALA A 160 -3.97 -1.46 5.49
CA ALA A 160 -4.76 -0.66 6.42
C ALA A 160 -5.69 -1.50 7.31
N THR A 161 -5.95 -2.78 6.96
CA THR A 161 -6.89 -3.62 7.69
C THR A 161 -6.32 -4.02 9.06
N PRO A 162 -7.05 -3.84 10.18
CA PRO A 162 -6.61 -4.28 11.50
C PRO A 162 -6.26 -5.77 11.53
N THR A 163 -5.20 -6.15 12.25
CA THR A 163 -4.70 -7.53 12.27
C THR A 163 -5.76 -8.54 12.71
N LEU A 164 -6.61 -8.18 13.68
CA LEU A 164 -7.72 -9.03 14.13
C LEU A 164 -8.73 -9.27 13.00
N ALA A 165 -9.02 -8.23 12.22
CA ALA A 165 -9.93 -8.35 11.08
C ALA A 165 -9.34 -9.21 9.95
N LEU A 166 -8.01 -9.22 9.77
CA LEU A 166 -7.35 -10.14 8.82
C LEU A 166 -7.52 -11.62 9.20
N ILE A 167 -7.59 -11.90 10.51
CA ILE A 167 -7.78 -13.27 11.02
C ILE A 167 -9.25 -13.69 10.90
N LEU A 168 -10.18 -12.80 11.25
CA LEU A 168 -11.61 -13.11 11.33
C LEU A 168 -12.32 -13.02 9.97
N ASN A 169 -12.02 -12.02 9.16
CA ASN A 169 -12.67 -11.75 7.86
C ASN A 169 -11.88 -12.31 6.68
N GLN A 170 -11.74 -13.63 6.60
CA GLN A 170 -11.17 -14.27 5.40
C GLN A 170 -12.21 -14.30 4.27
N GLN A 171 -12.56 -13.14 3.71
CA GLN A 171 -13.41 -13.07 2.52
C GLN A 171 -12.81 -13.91 1.39
N LYS A 172 -13.62 -14.77 0.79
CA LYS A 172 -13.22 -15.78 -0.19
C LYS A 172 -12.39 -15.22 -1.36
N ASN A 173 -12.67 -13.99 -1.78
CA ASN A 173 -11.99 -13.36 -2.92
C ASN A 173 -10.57 -12.85 -2.61
N ASN A 174 -10.27 -12.46 -1.36
CA ASN A 174 -8.99 -11.85 -0.98
C ASN A 174 -8.20 -12.67 0.05
N LYS A 175 -8.59 -13.93 0.29
CA LYS A 175 -8.00 -14.79 1.32
C LYS A 175 -6.47 -14.89 1.21
N LYS A 176 -5.94 -15.03 0.00
CA LYS A 176 -4.49 -15.16 -0.24
C LYS A 176 -3.72 -13.90 0.14
N GLN A 177 -4.28 -12.74 -0.16
CA GLN A 177 -3.70 -11.45 0.16
C GLN A 177 -3.73 -11.18 1.67
N TYR A 178 -4.84 -11.52 2.36
CA TYR A 178 -4.91 -11.44 3.83
C TYR A 178 -3.90 -12.35 4.52
N LEU A 179 -3.71 -13.57 4.01
CA LEU A 179 -2.71 -14.49 4.54
C LEU A 179 -1.28 -14.01 4.30
N ALA A 180 -1.00 -13.41 3.14
CA ALA A 180 0.30 -12.83 2.83
C ALA A 180 0.65 -11.67 3.74
N GLU A 181 -0.33 -10.78 4.01
CA GLU A 181 -0.16 -9.67 4.92
C GLU A 181 0.01 -10.13 6.37
N LEU A 182 -0.78 -11.10 6.82
CA LEU A 182 -0.64 -11.68 8.14
C LEU A 182 0.74 -12.34 8.33
N MET A 183 1.19 -13.10 7.33
CA MET A 183 2.54 -13.68 7.30
C MET A 183 3.61 -12.60 7.46
N TRP A 184 3.51 -11.49 6.71
CA TRP A 184 4.44 -10.38 6.79
C TRP A 184 4.52 -9.79 8.20
N ARG A 185 3.37 -9.48 8.80
CA ARG A 185 3.28 -8.89 10.14
C ARG A 185 3.87 -9.79 11.23
N ILE A 186 3.64 -11.09 11.16
CA ILE A 186 4.19 -12.06 12.11
C ILE A 186 5.68 -12.31 11.86
N SER A 187 6.12 -12.26 10.61
CA SER A 187 7.52 -12.47 10.24
C SER A 187 8.44 -11.39 10.80
N LEU A 188 7.98 -10.14 10.94
CA LEU A 188 8.82 -9.04 11.44
C LEU A 188 9.33 -9.26 12.87
N PRO A 189 8.49 -9.51 13.89
CA PRO A 189 8.99 -9.80 15.24
C PRO A 189 9.77 -11.11 15.31
N LEU A 190 9.38 -12.12 14.54
CA LEU A 190 10.07 -13.40 14.48
C LEU A 190 11.47 -13.25 13.84
N SER A 191 11.57 -12.49 12.75
CA SER A 191 12.85 -12.20 12.11
C SER A 191 13.79 -11.45 13.05
N THR A 192 13.26 -10.51 13.83
CA THR A 192 14.03 -9.78 14.84
C THR A 192 14.62 -10.72 15.87
N LEU A 193 13.81 -11.64 16.40
CA LEU A 193 14.29 -12.66 17.35
C LEU A 193 15.42 -13.52 16.75
N LEU A 194 15.23 -14.00 15.52
CA LEU A 194 16.21 -14.85 14.84
C LEU A 194 17.50 -14.10 14.51
N LEU A 195 17.41 -12.83 14.11
CA LEU A 195 18.58 -12.01 13.84
C LEU A 195 19.37 -11.66 15.10
N ILE A 196 18.69 -11.39 16.22
CA ILE A 196 19.34 -11.23 17.53
C ILE A 196 20.08 -12.50 17.91
N PHE A 197 19.44 -13.67 17.77
CA PHE A 197 20.06 -14.96 18.02
C PHE A 197 21.29 -15.19 17.12
N LEU A 198 21.21 -14.85 15.84
CA LEU A 198 22.30 -14.95 14.89
C LEU A 198 23.44 -13.96 15.16
N ALA A 199 23.14 -12.78 15.71
CA ALA A 199 24.14 -11.77 16.04
C ALA A 199 25.15 -12.27 17.12
N ILE A 200 24.73 -13.17 18.03
CA ILE A 200 25.58 -13.71 19.07
C ILE A 200 26.83 -14.40 18.49
N PRO A 201 26.72 -15.46 17.65
CA PRO A 201 27.88 -16.08 17.04
C PRO A 201 28.65 -15.17 16.08
N LEU A 202 27.98 -14.21 15.43
CA LEU A 202 28.64 -13.27 14.53
C LEU A 202 29.47 -12.21 15.26
N SER A 203 29.14 -11.86 16.50
CA SER A 203 29.91 -10.89 17.29
C SER A 203 31.31 -11.39 17.66
N PHE A 204 31.52 -12.70 17.69
CA PHE A 204 32.79 -13.34 18.03
C PHE A 204 33.66 -13.60 16.79
N ILE A 205 34.10 -12.57 16.10
CA ILE A 205 35.02 -12.70 14.96
C ILE A 205 36.44 -12.22 15.36
N ASN A 206 37.44 -12.79 14.68
CA ASN A 206 38.82 -12.50 14.92
C ASN A 206 39.14 -11.00 14.93
N PRO A 207 39.91 -10.50 15.93
CA PRO A 207 40.29 -9.09 16.04
C PRO A 207 41.03 -8.54 14.81
N ARG A 208 41.61 -9.44 13.98
CA ARG A 208 42.41 -9.09 12.80
C ARG A 208 41.54 -8.63 11.60
N THR A 209 40.24 -8.95 11.55
CA THR A 209 39.36 -8.62 10.41
C THR A 209 38.62 -7.29 10.57
N GLY A 210 38.75 -6.62 11.71
CA GLY A 210 38.09 -5.33 11.97
C GLY A 210 36.60 -5.44 12.35
N ARG A 211 36.12 -4.55 13.22
CA ARG A 211 34.73 -4.50 13.68
C ARG A 211 33.74 -4.18 12.56
N SER A 212 34.18 -3.36 11.59
CA SER A 212 33.33 -2.92 10.46
C SER A 212 32.88 -4.07 9.56
N PHE A 213 33.72 -5.09 9.38
CA PHE A 213 33.42 -6.25 8.55
C PHE A 213 32.24 -7.08 9.12
N ASN A 214 32.16 -7.22 10.43
CA ASN A 214 31.07 -7.95 11.10
C ASN A 214 29.73 -7.23 10.96
N ILE A 215 29.74 -5.91 11.10
CA ILE A 215 28.55 -5.08 10.91
C ILE A 215 28.06 -5.21 9.46
N MET A 216 28.99 -5.17 8.50
CA MET A 216 28.65 -5.33 7.08
C MET A 216 28.00 -6.69 6.80
N ILE A 217 28.53 -7.79 7.35
CA ILE A 217 27.94 -9.12 7.22
C ILE A 217 26.55 -9.17 7.84
N ALA A 218 26.37 -8.60 9.03
CA ALA A 218 25.07 -8.59 9.72
C ALA A 218 24.03 -7.81 8.91
N VAL A 219 24.40 -6.64 8.37
CA VAL A 219 23.53 -5.84 7.49
C VAL A 219 23.19 -6.60 6.21
N PHE A 220 24.17 -7.26 5.60
CA PHE A 220 23.96 -8.05 4.39
C PHE A 220 22.98 -9.21 4.61
N ILE A 221 23.13 -9.95 5.71
CA ILE A 221 22.21 -11.02 6.10
C ILE A 221 20.81 -10.45 6.33
N PHE A 222 20.69 -9.32 7.04
CA PHE A 222 19.42 -8.64 7.27
C PHE A 222 18.72 -8.27 5.96
N VAL A 223 19.46 -7.64 5.03
CA VAL A 223 18.91 -7.21 3.74
C VAL A 223 18.45 -8.42 2.93
N ILE A 224 19.26 -9.46 2.82
CA ILE A 224 18.88 -10.69 2.10
C ILE A 224 17.62 -11.30 2.72
N TYR A 225 17.60 -11.45 4.04
CA TYR A 225 16.48 -12.06 4.76
C TYR A 225 15.16 -11.30 4.51
N ASN A 226 15.16 -9.96 4.65
CA ASN A 226 13.98 -9.15 4.41
C ASN A 226 13.53 -9.18 2.94
N ASN A 227 14.46 -9.19 1.98
CA ASN A 227 14.10 -9.32 0.58
C ASN A 227 13.43 -10.66 0.28
N PHE A 228 13.92 -11.77 0.83
CA PHE A 228 13.26 -13.06 0.68
C PHE A 228 11.87 -13.09 1.31
N LEU A 229 11.68 -12.48 2.50
CA LEU A 229 10.37 -12.35 3.11
C LEU A 229 9.39 -11.59 2.20
N GLY A 230 9.83 -10.47 1.60
CA GLY A 230 9.02 -9.71 0.64
C GLY A 230 8.66 -10.50 -0.63
N ILE A 231 9.63 -11.27 -1.17
CA ILE A 231 9.38 -12.14 -2.32
C ILE A 231 8.33 -13.21 -1.96
N PHE A 232 8.46 -13.89 -0.81
CA PHE A 232 7.50 -14.89 -0.37
C PHE A 232 6.11 -14.28 -0.09
N GLN A 233 6.04 -13.09 0.52
CA GLN A 233 4.79 -12.36 0.69
C GLN A 233 4.11 -12.13 -0.67
N SER A 234 4.84 -11.64 -1.66
CA SER A 234 4.33 -11.41 -3.00
C SER A 234 3.85 -12.70 -3.67
N LEU A 235 4.60 -13.80 -3.57
CA LEU A 235 4.23 -15.10 -4.15
C LEU A 235 2.98 -15.70 -3.50
N ILE A 236 2.81 -15.52 -2.18
CA ILE A 236 1.60 -15.95 -1.46
C ILE A 236 0.40 -15.09 -1.88
N SER A 237 0.57 -13.77 -1.99
CA SER A 237 -0.51 -12.82 -2.33
C SER A 237 -1.11 -13.12 -3.71
N VAL A 238 -0.26 -13.49 -4.67
CA VAL A 238 -0.68 -13.93 -6.01
C VAL A 238 -1.19 -15.39 -6.00
N GLY A 239 -0.86 -16.15 -4.94
CA GLY A 239 -1.28 -17.54 -4.77
C GLY A 239 -0.45 -18.56 -5.53
N LYS A 240 0.79 -18.22 -5.88
CA LYS A 240 1.75 -19.16 -6.51
C LYS A 240 2.28 -20.18 -5.52
N ILE A 241 2.37 -19.83 -4.24
CA ILE A 241 2.84 -20.73 -3.18
C ILE A 241 1.86 -20.72 -1.99
N PRO A 242 1.72 -21.83 -1.26
CA PRO A 242 0.94 -21.85 -0.03
C PRO A 242 1.66 -21.15 1.12
N LEU A 243 0.90 -20.68 2.13
CA LEU A 243 1.43 -19.94 3.29
C LEU A 243 2.57 -20.66 4.00
N TRP A 244 2.43 -21.96 4.25
CA TRP A 244 3.43 -22.73 5.00
C TRP A 244 4.78 -22.81 4.27
N LEU A 245 4.78 -22.87 2.93
CA LEU A 245 6.00 -22.89 2.12
C LEU A 245 6.67 -21.51 2.07
N GLY A 246 5.91 -20.44 2.16
CA GLY A 246 6.47 -19.08 2.19
C GLY A 246 6.94 -18.65 3.58
N PHE A 247 6.33 -19.17 4.65
CA PHE A 247 6.66 -18.76 6.02
C PHE A 247 7.79 -19.57 6.64
N PHE A 248 7.64 -20.90 6.71
CA PHE A 248 8.56 -21.74 7.50
C PHE A 248 9.99 -21.85 6.94
N PRO A 249 10.23 -22.09 5.64
CA PRO A 249 11.57 -22.41 5.14
C PRO A 249 12.60 -21.34 5.44
N ILE A 250 12.25 -20.07 5.22
CA ILE A 250 13.20 -18.97 5.41
C ILE A 250 13.57 -18.80 6.90
N HIS A 251 12.61 -18.90 7.81
CA HIS A 251 12.84 -18.82 9.24
C HIS A 251 13.65 -20.01 9.75
N ILE A 252 13.37 -21.21 9.25
CA ILE A 252 14.10 -22.44 9.60
C ILE A 252 15.56 -22.34 9.12
N ILE A 253 15.80 -21.90 7.90
CA ILE A 253 17.16 -21.74 7.36
C ILE A 253 17.98 -20.78 8.23
N VAL A 254 17.41 -19.63 8.58
CA VAL A 254 18.11 -18.65 9.43
C VAL A 254 18.33 -19.20 10.84
N ALA A 255 17.35 -19.87 11.43
CA ALA A 255 17.47 -20.52 12.74
C ALA A 255 18.58 -21.60 12.74
N LEU A 256 18.57 -22.50 11.75
CA LEU A 256 19.58 -23.55 11.62
C LEU A 256 20.98 -22.98 11.39
N THR A 257 21.09 -21.90 10.60
CA THR A 257 22.35 -21.18 10.39
C THR A 257 22.87 -20.61 11.72
N GLY A 258 21.98 -19.98 12.51
CA GLY A 258 22.34 -19.46 13.84
C GLY A 258 22.79 -20.56 14.81
N ILE A 259 22.05 -21.68 14.87
CA ILE A 259 22.40 -22.84 15.70
C ILE A 259 23.74 -23.45 15.26
N TYR A 260 23.95 -23.63 13.97
CA TYR A 260 25.17 -24.14 13.40
C TYR A 260 26.38 -23.26 13.76
N LEU A 261 26.28 -21.96 13.56
CA LEU A 261 27.33 -21.01 13.89
C LEU A 261 27.61 -20.98 15.39
N LEU A 262 26.59 -21.01 16.24
CA LEU A 262 26.72 -21.04 17.67
C LEU A 262 27.44 -22.32 18.14
N TYR A 263 27.05 -23.49 17.60
CA TYR A 263 27.67 -24.77 17.87
C TYR A 263 29.17 -24.79 17.49
N ARG A 264 29.49 -24.36 16.26
CA ARG A 264 30.89 -24.32 15.79
C ARG A 264 31.76 -23.38 16.63
N ARG A 265 31.20 -22.23 17.01
CA ARG A 265 31.92 -21.25 17.86
C ARG A 265 32.08 -21.71 19.28
N SER A 266 31.12 -22.40 19.87
CA SER A 266 31.24 -22.94 21.25
C SER A 266 32.34 -23.97 21.38
N LEU A 267 32.66 -24.69 20.29
CA LEU A 267 33.75 -25.68 20.21
C LEU A 267 35.08 -25.11 19.67
N ASN A 268 35.17 -23.79 19.45
CA ASN A 268 36.33 -23.11 18.83
C ASN A 268 36.74 -23.74 17.48
N LEU A 269 35.77 -24.31 16.72
CA LEU A 269 36.04 -24.89 15.42
C LEU A 269 36.05 -23.80 14.33
N PRO A 270 36.84 -23.95 13.25
CA PRO A 270 36.84 -23.03 12.13
C PRO A 270 35.46 -23.02 11.47
N LEU A 271 35.00 -21.83 10.95
CA LEU A 271 33.66 -21.66 10.34
C LEU A 271 33.39 -22.61 9.17
N PHE A 272 34.42 -22.90 8.38
CA PHE A 272 34.35 -23.86 7.27
C PHE A 272 35.19 -25.09 7.62
N PRO A 273 34.69 -26.33 7.38
CA PRO A 273 35.50 -27.54 7.57
C PRO A 273 36.72 -27.50 6.63
N ALA A 274 37.87 -27.87 7.13
CA ALA A 274 39.16 -27.80 6.42
C ALA A 274 39.17 -28.51 5.04
N ARG A 275 38.18 -29.35 4.74
CA ARG A 275 37.98 -29.98 3.44
C ARG A 275 37.69 -29.02 2.30
N PHE A 276 37.20 -27.80 2.57
CA PHE A 276 36.87 -26.78 1.54
C PHE A 276 37.97 -25.73 1.35
N ILE A 277 39.03 -25.72 2.17
CA ILE A 277 40.15 -24.76 2.10
C ILE A 277 41.42 -25.47 1.58
N LYS A 278 41.29 -26.39 0.66
CA LYS A 278 42.45 -26.77 -0.18
C LYS A 278 42.46 -25.84 -1.39
N ILE A 279 42.83 -24.60 -1.16
CA ILE A 279 43.42 -23.76 -2.20
C ILE A 279 44.93 -24.00 -2.13
N LYS A 280 45.44 -24.62 -3.19
CA LYS A 280 46.88 -24.74 -3.48
C LYS A 280 47.53 -23.37 -3.53
#